data_ff6d8e5996d300be1c1e44e453989a51
#
_entry.id   ff6d8e5996d300be1c1e44e453989a51
#
_cell.length_a   1.000
_cell.length_b   1.000
_cell.length_c   1.000
_cell.angle_alpha   90.00
_cell.angle_beta   90.00
_cell.angle_gamma   90.00
#
_symmetry.space_group_name_H-M   'P 1'
#
loop_
_entity.id
_entity.type
_entity.pdbx_description
1 polymer ?
#
loop_
_entity_poly.entity_id
_entity_poly.type
_entity_poly.pdbx_seq_one_letter_code
_entity_poly.pdbx_strand_id
1 'polypeptide(L)'
;MTHIRLISDTHNCHQHFHGTPNDLRLDKMTDLLRKAEEAEPSQGTLILGDVSLDHWGWNEGGSRLWDPPVSRTAEFMTRWFPDLPQPAYITPGNHEQYGNEEWLQITCQPRAQAVVLGELLFLICDAFSGDLDPTENSDSTYLPMDCGWIREKLAEYPDLPVILCAHYFDFGAESLEFVELVRQESRILALAAGHTHLSSVLPAGDTDKVILQTGNFSYSGMKDPKDSYRGWRELWWDGNKLTSWYVVPAGEGSHNGESFTVEEHTQDFWELVCQ
;
A
#
# COMPACT_ATOMS: atom_id res chain seq x y z
N MET A 1 -8.07 -8.24 20.18
CA MET A 1 -7.48 -7.00 19.60
C MET A 1 -6.79 -7.38 18.30
N THR A 2 -7.15 -6.75 17.20
CA THR A 2 -6.54 -6.99 15.88
C THR A 2 -5.51 -5.90 15.61
N HIS A 3 -4.32 -6.30 15.18
CA HIS A 3 -3.21 -5.42 14.84
C HIS A 3 -2.68 -5.75 13.45
N ILE A 4 -2.65 -4.78 12.54
CA ILE A 4 -2.27 -4.95 11.14
C ILE A 4 -1.27 -3.86 10.74
N ARG A 5 -0.28 -4.23 9.93
CA ARG A 5 0.65 -3.30 9.30
C ARG A 5 0.31 -3.07 7.85
N LEU A 6 0.31 -1.81 7.45
CA LEU A 6 0.08 -1.38 6.07
C LEU A 6 1.34 -0.73 5.53
N ILE A 7 1.83 -1.22 4.40
CA ILE A 7 2.97 -0.65 3.66
C ILE A 7 2.59 -0.42 2.21
N SER A 8 3.32 0.43 1.52
CA SER A 8 3.18 0.63 0.06
C SER A 8 4.43 1.28 -0.52
N ASP A 9 4.46 1.44 -1.81
CA ASP A 9 5.44 2.28 -2.52
C ASP A 9 6.88 1.91 -2.16
N THR A 10 7.21 0.63 -2.25
CA THR A 10 8.56 0.13 -1.97
C THR A 10 9.49 0.33 -3.16
N HIS A 11 8.93 0.43 -4.37
CA HIS A 11 9.60 0.74 -5.63
C HIS A 11 10.88 -0.06 -5.87
N ASN A 12 10.78 -1.39 -5.84
CA ASN A 12 11.90 -2.22 -6.27
C ASN A 12 12.27 -1.88 -7.72
N CYS A 13 13.50 -1.49 -7.95
CA CYS A 13 13.96 -0.96 -9.23
C CYS A 13 15.30 -1.57 -9.67
N HIS A 14 15.80 -1.17 -10.83
CA HIS A 14 16.99 -1.79 -11.43
C HIS A 14 18.28 -1.49 -10.67
N GLN A 15 18.47 -0.26 -10.19
CA GLN A 15 19.74 0.14 -9.56
C GLN A 15 19.55 0.98 -8.30
N HIS A 16 19.08 2.19 -8.46
CA HIS A 16 18.95 3.19 -7.41
C HIS A 16 17.57 3.85 -7.46
N PHE A 17 17.06 4.21 -6.31
CA PHE A 17 15.91 5.07 -6.20
C PHE A 17 16.26 6.26 -5.30
N HIS A 18 16.11 7.47 -5.82
CA HIS A 18 16.53 8.71 -5.15
C HIS A 18 17.97 8.64 -4.57
N GLY A 19 18.89 8.07 -5.36
CA GLY A 19 20.31 8.00 -5.00
C GLY A 19 20.68 6.88 -4.01
N THR A 20 19.71 6.11 -3.54
CA THR A 20 19.96 4.98 -2.63
C THR A 20 19.92 3.65 -3.41
N PRO A 21 20.93 2.76 -3.26
CA PRO A 21 20.92 1.45 -3.86
C PRO A 21 19.68 0.66 -3.44
N ASN A 22 19.06 0.02 -4.42
CA ASN A 22 17.79 -0.69 -4.25
C ASN A 22 17.86 -1.76 -3.16
N ASP A 23 18.85 -2.63 -3.21
CA ASP A 23 19.01 -3.74 -2.25
C ASP A 23 19.13 -3.24 -0.81
N LEU A 24 19.94 -2.21 -0.58
CA LEU A 24 20.12 -1.65 0.76
C LEU A 24 18.80 -1.08 1.32
N ARG A 25 17.97 -0.54 0.46
CA ARG A 25 16.69 0.04 0.83
C ARG A 25 15.69 -1.04 1.26
N LEU A 26 15.59 -2.11 0.48
CA LEU A 26 14.64 -3.20 0.72
C LEU A 26 15.11 -4.14 1.84
N ASP A 27 16.41 -4.43 1.93
CA ASP A 27 16.97 -5.19 3.06
C ASP A 27 16.74 -4.44 4.39
N LYS A 28 16.85 -3.09 4.39
CA LYS A 28 16.55 -2.29 5.57
C LYS A 28 15.06 -2.30 5.91
N MET A 29 14.18 -2.30 4.91
CA MET A 29 12.73 -2.39 5.10
C MET A 29 12.36 -3.68 5.85
N THR A 30 12.78 -4.82 5.32
CA THR A 30 12.47 -6.12 5.94
C THR A 30 13.03 -6.23 7.35
N ASP A 31 14.25 -5.73 7.58
CA ASP A 31 14.87 -5.73 8.93
C ASP A 31 14.09 -4.85 9.93
N LEU A 32 13.60 -3.69 9.52
CA LEU A 32 12.79 -2.81 10.35
C LEU A 32 11.43 -3.44 10.69
N LEU A 33 10.74 -3.99 9.69
CA LEU A 33 9.45 -4.65 9.90
C LEU A 33 9.57 -5.91 10.75
N ARG A 34 10.63 -6.70 10.57
CA ARG A 34 10.92 -7.85 11.41
C ARG A 34 11.15 -7.45 12.88
N LYS A 35 11.91 -6.38 13.12
CA LYS A 35 12.11 -5.84 14.49
C LYS A 35 10.82 -5.34 15.11
N ALA A 36 9.98 -4.66 14.31
CA ALA A 36 8.66 -4.23 14.77
C ALA A 36 7.78 -5.43 15.13
N GLU A 37 7.82 -6.51 14.33
CA GLU A 37 7.09 -7.75 14.60
C GLU A 37 7.58 -8.48 15.85
N GLU A 38 8.90 -8.52 16.07
CA GLU A 38 9.50 -9.09 17.28
C GLU A 38 9.09 -8.32 18.55
N ALA A 39 8.97 -6.99 18.45
CA ALA A 39 8.56 -6.14 19.55
C ALA A 39 7.06 -6.20 19.83
N GLU A 40 6.25 -6.23 18.79
CA GLU A 40 4.79 -6.21 18.87
C GLU A 40 4.18 -6.97 17.68
N PRO A 41 3.79 -8.25 17.88
CA PRO A 41 3.28 -9.10 16.79
C PRO A 41 1.99 -8.58 16.18
N SER A 42 1.89 -8.67 14.84
CA SER A 42 0.68 -8.35 14.07
C SER A 42 -0.04 -9.61 13.61
N GLN A 43 -1.30 -9.47 13.17
CA GLN A 43 -2.03 -10.54 12.51
C GLN A 43 -1.78 -10.59 11.01
N GLY A 44 -1.02 -9.64 10.47
CA GLY A 44 -0.62 -9.64 9.07
C GLY A 44 -0.17 -8.29 8.54
N THR A 45 0.33 -8.33 7.32
CA THR A 45 0.81 -7.16 6.58
C THR A 45 0.04 -7.02 5.27
N LEU A 46 -0.41 -5.80 4.96
CA LEU A 46 -0.98 -5.49 3.65
C LEU A 46 -0.02 -4.57 2.89
N ILE A 47 0.24 -4.93 1.64
CA ILE A 47 1.11 -4.18 0.74
C ILE A 47 0.24 -3.56 -0.33
N LEU A 48 0.04 -2.25 -0.24
CA LEU A 48 -0.93 -1.52 -1.06
C LEU A 48 -0.28 -0.92 -2.32
N GLY A 49 0.36 -1.79 -3.12
CA GLY A 49 0.85 -1.47 -4.46
C GLY A 49 2.21 -0.77 -4.54
N ASP A 50 2.64 -0.57 -5.77
CA ASP A 50 3.93 0.02 -6.14
C ASP A 50 5.12 -0.65 -5.44
N VAL A 51 5.12 -1.98 -5.45
CA VAL A 51 6.25 -2.75 -4.92
C VAL A 51 7.46 -2.69 -5.83
N SER A 52 7.22 -2.46 -7.12
CA SER A 52 8.27 -2.37 -8.15
C SER A 52 8.04 -1.18 -9.10
N LEU A 53 9.05 -0.91 -9.93
CA LEU A 53 8.97 0.05 -11.04
C LEU A 53 9.07 -0.68 -12.39
N ASP A 54 8.50 -1.87 -12.53
CA ASP A 54 8.68 -2.73 -13.70
C ASP A 54 8.25 -2.08 -15.01
N HIS A 55 7.22 -1.27 -15.00
CA HIS A 55 6.68 -0.59 -16.18
C HIS A 55 6.99 0.92 -16.20
N TRP A 56 7.79 1.37 -15.25
CA TRP A 56 8.28 2.75 -15.22
C TRP A 56 9.50 2.91 -16.12
N GLY A 57 9.39 3.63 -17.21
CA GLY A 57 10.46 3.74 -18.23
C GLY A 57 11.51 4.81 -17.99
N TRP A 58 11.54 5.46 -16.83
CA TRP A 58 12.57 6.43 -16.49
C TRP A 58 13.86 5.71 -16.01
N ASN A 59 14.97 6.34 -16.24
CA ASN A 59 16.36 5.85 -16.20
C ASN A 59 16.74 4.83 -15.12
N GLU A 60 15.99 4.68 -14.08
CA GLU A 60 16.32 3.81 -12.94
C GLU A 60 15.27 2.71 -12.69
N GLY A 61 14.10 2.79 -13.35
CA GLY A 61 12.94 1.98 -13.01
C GLY A 61 12.66 0.81 -13.93
N GLY A 62 12.24 1.06 -15.13
CA GLY A 62 11.62 0.16 -16.09
C GLY A 62 12.35 -1.14 -16.41
N SER A 63 12.38 -2.05 -15.46
CA SER A 63 13.17 -3.30 -15.56
C SER A 63 12.71 -4.19 -16.70
N ARG A 64 11.43 -4.13 -17.06
CA ARG A 64 10.89 -4.88 -18.19
C ARG A 64 11.28 -4.31 -19.56
N LEU A 65 11.75 -3.08 -19.61
CA LEU A 65 12.25 -2.44 -20.82
C LEU A 65 13.72 -2.79 -21.11
N TRP A 66 14.37 -3.53 -20.21
CA TRP A 66 15.75 -3.94 -20.36
C TRP A 66 15.88 -5.27 -21.13
N ASP A 67 17.01 -5.51 -21.74
CA ASP A 67 17.32 -6.74 -22.46
C ASP A 67 18.42 -7.53 -21.70
N PRO A 68 18.11 -8.70 -21.12
CA PRO A 68 16.79 -9.33 -21.02
C PRO A 68 15.87 -8.62 -20.00
N PRO A 69 14.55 -8.64 -20.20
CA PRO A 69 13.63 -8.06 -19.25
C PRO A 69 13.67 -8.83 -17.92
N VAL A 70 13.64 -8.08 -16.82
CA VAL A 70 13.65 -8.63 -15.47
C VAL A 70 12.39 -8.15 -14.75
N SER A 71 11.64 -9.06 -14.13
CA SER A 71 10.55 -8.65 -13.26
C SER A 71 11.07 -8.34 -11.86
N ARG A 72 11.02 -7.08 -11.47
CA ARG A 72 11.36 -6.65 -10.11
C ARG A 72 10.25 -7.00 -9.11
N THR A 73 9.02 -7.15 -9.58
CA THR A 73 7.93 -7.71 -8.77
C THR A 73 8.24 -9.16 -8.41
N ALA A 74 8.65 -9.99 -9.38
CA ALA A 74 9.05 -11.38 -9.12
C ALA A 74 10.27 -11.47 -8.18
N GLU A 75 11.24 -10.59 -8.33
CA GLU A 75 12.38 -10.50 -7.41
C GLU A 75 11.91 -10.12 -6.00
N PHE A 76 11.03 -9.13 -5.85
CA PHE A 76 10.46 -8.75 -4.56
C PHE A 76 9.75 -9.94 -3.89
N MET A 77 8.91 -10.64 -4.63
CA MET A 77 8.18 -11.82 -4.14
C MET A 77 9.07 -12.98 -3.71
N THR A 78 10.26 -13.11 -4.30
CA THR A 78 11.18 -14.22 -3.97
C THR A 78 12.21 -13.86 -2.92
N ARG A 79 12.60 -12.58 -2.83
CA ARG A 79 13.71 -12.16 -1.98
C ARG A 79 13.27 -11.48 -0.68
N TRP A 80 12.28 -10.59 -0.71
CA TRP A 80 11.90 -9.79 0.45
C TRP A 80 10.52 -10.12 1.02
N PHE A 81 9.57 -10.48 0.16
CA PHE A 81 8.21 -10.81 0.60
C PHE A 81 8.15 -11.94 1.65
N PRO A 82 8.97 -13.03 1.56
CA PRO A 82 8.97 -14.08 2.57
C PRO A 82 9.43 -13.64 3.96
N ASP A 83 10.24 -12.57 4.02
CA ASP A 83 10.80 -12.03 5.26
C ASP A 83 9.89 -10.97 5.92
N LEU A 84 8.78 -10.59 5.27
CA LEU A 84 7.77 -9.73 5.88
C LEU A 84 6.96 -10.46 6.94
N PRO A 85 6.40 -9.75 7.93
CA PRO A 85 5.44 -10.34 8.87
C PRO A 85 4.27 -11.01 8.14
N GLN A 86 4.05 -12.28 8.43
CA GLN A 86 3.07 -13.12 7.74
C GLN A 86 1.82 -13.35 8.60
N PRO A 87 0.61 -13.53 7.97
CA PRO A 87 0.38 -13.56 6.53
C PRO A 87 0.54 -12.17 5.88
N ALA A 88 1.03 -12.12 4.64
CA ALA A 88 1.17 -10.89 3.88
C ALA A 88 0.34 -10.95 2.58
N TYR A 89 -0.32 -9.85 2.26
CA TYR A 89 -1.17 -9.70 1.08
C TYR A 89 -0.74 -8.50 0.27
N ILE A 90 -0.81 -8.62 -1.05
CA ILE A 90 -0.32 -7.62 -1.98
C ILE A 90 -1.39 -7.30 -3.04
N THR A 91 -1.54 -6.03 -3.38
CA THR A 91 -2.29 -5.57 -4.56
C THR A 91 -1.35 -4.80 -5.50
N PRO A 92 -1.62 -4.78 -6.82
CA PRO A 92 -0.81 -3.97 -7.72
C PRO A 92 -1.06 -2.47 -7.51
N GLY A 93 -0.03 -1.68 -7.82
CA GLY A 93 -0.13 -0.23 -8.01
C GLY A 93 -0.13 0.15 -9.49
N ASN A 94 0.09 1.44 -9.78
CA ASN A 94 0.14 1.93 -11.16
C ASN A 94 1.44 1.54 -11.89
N HIS A 95 2.45 1.09 -11.18
CA HIS A 95 3.71 0.63 -11.76
C HIS A 95 3.75 -0.88 -12.05
N GLU A 96 2.84 -1.69 -11.48
CA GLU A 96 2.72 -3.12 -11.76
C GLU A 96 1.64 -3.40 -12.81
N GLN A 97 1.96 -3.11 -14.07
CA GLN A 97 1.03 -3.21 -15.19
C GLN A 97 0.93 -4.64 -15.75
N TYR A 98 0.84 -5.62 -14.88
CA TYR A 98 0.67 -7.02 -15.22
C TYR A 98 -0.81 -7.36 -15.39
N GLY A 99 -1.17 -8.16 -16.40
CA GLY A 99 -2.50 -8.76 -16.51
C GLY A 99 -2.77 -9.76 -15.38
N ASN A 100 -4.04 -10.16 -15.21
CA ASN A 100 -4.46 -11.03 -14.12
C ASN A 100 -3.68 -12.35 -14.05
N GLU A 101 -3.44 -13.00 -15.20
CA GLU A 101 -2.72 -14.27 -15.24
C GLU A 101 -1.25 -14.11 -14.85
N GLU A 102 -0.57 -13.13 -15.38
CA GLU A 102 0.84 -12.88 -15.11
C GLU A 102 1.03 -12.43 -13.64
N TRP A 103 0.15 -11.55 -13.14
CA TRP A 103 0.16 -11.15 -11.74
C TRP A 103 0.01 -12.36 -10.81
N LEU A 104 -0.97 -13.23 -11.08
CA LEU A 104 -1.20 -14.45 -10.29
C LEU A 104 0.00 -15.41 -10.36
N GLN A 105 0.65 -15.54 -11.52
CA GLN A 105 1.86 -16.37 -11.66
C GLN A 105 3.04 -15.82 -10.85
N ILE A 106 3.21 -14.49 -10.81
CA ILE A 106 4.30 -13.83 -10.09
C ILE A 106 4.06 -13.85 -8.59
N THR A 107 2.86 -13.50 -8.14
CA THR A 107 2.58 -13.23 -6.72
C THR A 107 1.91 -14.38 -5.99
N CYS A 108 1.34 -15.35 -6.72
CA CYS A 108 0.45 -16.39 -6.20
C CYS A 108 -0.81 -15.82 -5.50
N GLN A 109 -1.15 -14.56 -5.77
CA GLN A 109 -2.31 -13.86 -5.20
C GLN A 109 -3.11 -13.16 -6.31
N PRO A 110 -4.44 -13.11 -6.23
CA PRO A 110 -5.24 -12.35 -7.17
C PRO A 110 -5.02 -10.83 -6.98
N ARG A 111 -5.34 -10.03 -7.99
CA ARG A 111 -5.22 -8.57 -7.94
C ARG A 111 -6.19 -7.94 -6.94
N ALA A 112 -7.42 -8.47 -6.85
CA ALA A 112 -8.40 -8.09 -5.84
C ALA A 112 -8.65 -9.25 -4.88
N GLN A 113 -8.73 -8.97 -3.56
CA GLN A 113 -8.79 -9.98 -2.52
C GLN A 113 -9.72 -9.55 -1.38
N ALA A 114 -10.43 -10.52 -0.80
CA ALA A 114 -11.14 -10.35 0.45
C ALA A 114 -10.44 -11.21 1.51
N VAL A 115 -9.88 -10.59 2.54
CA VAL A 115 -9.12 -11.28 3.58
C VAL A 115 -9.62 -10.90 4.97
N VAL A 116 -9.75 -11.88 5.83
CA VAL A 116 -10.12 -11.67 7.24
C VAL A 116 -8.85 -11.79 8.09
N LEU A 117 -8.50 -10.71 8.77
CA LEU A 117 -7.37 -10.67 9.70
C LEU A 117 -7.90 -10.24 11.07
N GLY A 118 -7.81 -11.15 12.04
CA GLY A 118 -8.46 -10.96 13.32
C GLY A 118 -9.98 -10.81 13.17
N GLU A 119 -10.51 -9.68 13.62
CA GLU A 119 -11.94 -9.36 13.59
C GLU A 119 -12.31 -8.35 12.48
N LEU A 120 -11.41 -8.07 11.54
CA LEU A 120 -11.60 -7.14 10.44
C LEU A 120 -11.61 -7.85 9.10
N LEU A 121 -12.50 -7.42 8.21
CA LEU A 121 -12.49 -7.75 6.79
C LEU A 121 -11.73 -6.65 6.03
N PHE A 122 -10.72 -7.05 5.29
CA PHE A 122 -10.02 -6.18 4.35
C PHE A 122 -10.47 -6.53 2.94
N LEU A 123 -11.10 -5.57 2.27
CA LEU A 123 -11.40 -5.66 0.84
C LEU A 123 -10.32 -4.92 0.08
N ILE A 124 -9.36 -5.69 -0.43
CA ILE A 124 -8.22 -5.17 -1.19
C ILE A 124 -8.66 -5.10 -2.65
N CYS A 125 -8.93 -3.90 -3.12
CA CYS A 125 -9.47 -3.63 -4.45
C CYS A 125 -8.34 -3.39 -5.45
N ASP A 126 -8.58 -3.76 -6.71
CA ASP A 126 -7.73 -3.40 -7.82
C ASP A 126 -8.17 -2.04 -8.40
N ALA A 127 -7.26 -1.08 -8.43
CA ALA A 127 -7.53 0.29 -8.86
C ALA A 127 -6.92 0.63 -10.23
N PHE A 128 -6.18 -0.29 -10.85
CA PHE A 128 -5.44 0.01 -12.05
C PHE A 128 -5.56 -1.06 -13.14
N SER A 129 -5.54 -0.61 -14.40
CA SER A 129 -5.52 -1.51 -15.53
C SER A 129 -4.21 -2.33 -15.53
N GLY A 130 -4.34 -3.65 -15.72
CA GLY A 130 -3.21 -4.56 -15.80
C GLY A 130 -2.77 -4.88 -17.23
N ASP A 131 -3.20 -4.11 -18.21
CA ASP A 131 -2.90 -4.38 -19.61
C ASP A 131 -2.22 -3.17 -20.24
N LEU A 132 -0.89 -3.15 -20.18
CA LEU A 132 -0.12 -2.07 -20.74
C LEU A 132 0.99 -2.56 -21.65
N ASP A 133 1.25 -1.71 -22.65
CA ASP A 133 2.43 -1.84 -23.48
C ASP A 133 3.66 -1.47 -22.62
N PRO A 134 4.55 -2.42 -22.30
CA PRO A 134 5.74 -2.16 -21.52
C PRO A 134 6.75 -1.24 -22.21
N THR A 135 6.52 -0.88 -23.48
CA THR A 135 7.32 0.10 -24.22
C THR A 135 6.88 1.54 -23.98
N GLU A 136 5.69 1.73 -23.42
CA GLU A 136 5.22 3.05 -23.01
C GLU A 136 5.61 3.34 -21.56
N ASN A 137 6.33 4.43 -21.39
CA ASN A 137 6.69 4.94 -20.09
C ASN A 137 5.54 5.75 -19.52
N SER A 138 4.52 5.08 -19.02
CA SER A 138 3.35 5.73 -18.44
C SER A 138 2.90 4.99 -17.18
N ASP A 139 2.27 5.73 -16.31
CA ASP A 139 1.48 5.14 -15.23
C ASP A 139 0.28 4.41 -15.81
N SER A 140 -0.17 3.37 -15.13
CA SER A 140 -1.39 2.68 -15.48
C SER A 140 -2.61 3.60 -15.40
N THR A 141 -3.64 3.26 -16.14
CA THR A 141 -4.92 3.98 -16.07
C THR A 141 -5.68 3.58 -14.81
N TYR A 142 -6.11 4.58 -14.05
CA TYR A 142 -7.02 4.38 -12.93
C TYR A 142 -8.36 3.82 -13.41
N LEU A 143 -8.85 2.79 -12.74
CA LEU A 143 -10.16 2.19 -12.97
C LEU A 143 -11.04 2.41 -11.73
N PRO A 144 -12.30 2.87 -11.92
CA PRO A 144 -13.26 2.95 -10.82
C PRO A 144 -13.45 1.60 -10.14
N MET A 145 -13.69 1.62 -8.82
CA MET A 145 -13.86 0.43 -8.00
C MET A 145 -15.03 -0.44 -8.48
N ASP A 146 -14.82 -1.75 -8.48
CA ASP A 146 -15.88 -2.73 -8.79
C ASP A 146 -16.87 -2.84 -7.64
N CYS A 147 -17.93 -2.02 -7.68
CA CYS A 147 -18.99 -2.02 -6.70
C CYS A 147 -19.73 -3.36 -6.62
N GLY A 148 -19.81 -4.09 -7.73
CA GLY A 148 -20.44 -5.40 -7.77
C GLY A 148 -19.67 -6.41 -6.92
N TRP A 149 -18.38 -6.49 -7.11
CA TRP A 149 -17.50 -7.33 -6.32
C TRP A 149 -17.48 -6.93 -4.83
N ILE A 150 -17.41 -5.62 -4.53
CA ILE A 150 -17.44 -5.14 -3.15
C ILE A 150 -18.73 -5.58 -2.45
N ARG A 151 -19.91 -5.39 -3.08
CA ARG A 151 -21.20 -5.81 -2.51
C ARG A 151 -21.30 -7.32 -2.33
N GLU A 152 -20.78 -8.10 -3.27
CA GLU A 152 -20.71 -9.56 -3.13
C GLU A 152 -19.94 -9.94 -1.86
N LYS A 153 -18.76 -9.36 -1.66
CA LYS A 153 -17.93 -9.66 -0.49
C LYS A 153 -18.54 -9.14 0.82
N LEU A 154 -19.17 -7.97 0.81
CA LEU A 154 -19.93 -7.48 1.96
C LEU A 154 -21.08 -8.41 2.34
N ALA A 155 -21.74 -9.04 1.38
CA ALA A 155 -22.80 -10.02 1.62
C ALA A 155 -22.25 -11.39 2.10
N GLU A 156 -21.06 -11.77 1.63
CA GLU A 156 -20.37 -12.99 2.08
C GLU A 156 -19.91 -12.89 3.55
N TYR A 157 -19.56 -11.68 4.01
CA TYR A 157 -19.11 -11.41 5.39
C TYR A 157 -20.01 -10.38 6.09
N PRO A 158 -21.28 -10.71 6.41
CA PRO A 158 -22.29 -9.74 6.82
C PRO A 158 -22.01 -9.07 8.18
N ASP A 159 -21.25 -9.73 9.06
CA ASP A 159 -21.07 -9.29 10.45
C ASP A 159 -19.72 -8.61 10.72
N LEU A 160 -18.82 -8.59 9.75
CA LEU A 160 -17.48 -8.03 9.98
C LEU A 160 -17.41 -6.53 9.65
N PRO A 161 -16.73 -5.74 10.51
CA PRO A 161 -16.30 -4.40 10.14
C PRO A 161 -15.24 -4.46 9.05
N VAL A 162 -15.22 -3.45 8.17
CA VAL A 162 -14.52 -3.49 6.88
C VAL A 162 -13.56 -2.33 6.75
N ILE A 163 -12.37 -2.62 6.23
CA ILE A 163 -11.44 -1.64 5.70
C ILE A 163 -11.35 -1.86 4.19
N LEU A 164 -11.70 -0.84 3.40
CA LEU A 164 -11.45 -0.87 1.95
C LEU A 164 -9.99 -0.48 1.70
N CYS A 165 -9.28 -1.31 0.96
CA CYS A 165 -7.89 -1.08 0.61
C CYS A 165 -7.72 -1.03 -0.91
N ALA A 166 -6.91 -0.12 -1.39
CA ALA A 166 -6.46 -0.07 -2.78
C ALA A 166 -5.11 0.65 -2.84
N HIS A 167 -4.42 0.58 -3.96
CA HIS A 167 -3.24 1.43 -4.12
C HIS A 167 -3.61 2.92 -4.11
N TYR A 168 -4.71 3.28 -4.75
CA TYR A 168 -5.21 4.65 -4.81
C TYR A 168 -6.74 4.71 -4.82
N PHE A 169 -7.31 5.80 -4.31
CA PHE A 169 -8.71 6.17 -4.44
C PHE A 169 -8.82 7.58 -5.02
N ASP A 170 -9.21 7.68 -6.27
CA ASP A 170 -9.50 8.95 -6.92
C ASP A 170 -11.01 9.24 -6.88
N PHE A 171 -11.47 9.88 -5.83
CA PHE A 171 -12.89 10.26 -5.68
C PHE A 171 -13.41 11.20 -6.78
N GLY A 172 -12.51 11.81 -7.55
CA GLY A 172 -12.89 12.62 -8.72
C GLY A 172 -13.19 11.76 -9.96
N ALA A 173 -12.62 10.57 -10.04
CA ALA A 173 -12.82 9.62 -11.12
C ALA A 173 -13.79 8.47 -10.75
N GLU A 174 -14.14 8.33 -9.47
CA GLU A 174 -15.02 7.30 -8.98
C GLU A 174 -16.49 7.46 -9.45
N SER A 175 -17.16 6.30 -9.54
CA SER A 175 -18.60 6.28 -9.81
C SER A 175 -19.41 6.83 -8.65
N LEU A 176 -20.55 7.44 -8.95
CA LEU A 176 -21.51 7.83 -7.90
C LEU A 176 -21.97 6.64 -7.06
N GLU A 177 -22.03 5.45 -7.67
CA GLU A 177 -22.37 4.21 -6.99
C GLU A 177 -21.35 3.85 -5.90
N PHE A 178 -20.06 3.99 -6.17
CA PHE A 178 -19.01 3.77 -5.19
C PHE A 178 -19.07 4.76 -4.04
N VAL A 179 -19.21 6.05 -4.35
CA VAL A 179 -19.35 7.11 -3.33
C VAL A 179 -20.53 6.85 -2.40
N GLU A 180 -21.69 6.47 -2.96
CA GLU A 180 -22.88 6.14 -2.17
C GLU A 180 -22.68 4.85 -1.36
N LEU A 181 -21.99 3.84 -1.90
CA LEU A 181 -21.68 2.61 -1.18
C LEU A 181 -20.80 2.92 0.04
N VAL A 182 -19.74 3.69 -0.11
CA VAL A 182 -18.86 4.10 0.99
C VAL A 182 -19.61 4.92 2.04
N ARG A 183 -20.50 5.82 1.61
CA ARG A 183 -21.30 6.66 2.50
C ARG A 183 -22.33 5.86 3.30
N GLN A 184 -23.01 4.90 2.68
CA GLN A 184 -24.17 4.22 3.27
C GLN A 184 -23.81 2.93 4.03
N GLU A 185 -22.72 2.26 3.67
CA GLU A 185 -22.31 1.03 4.34
C GLU A 185 -21.59 1.35 5.66
N SER A 186 -22.32 1.21 6.75
CA SER A 186 -21.83 1.55 8.09
C SER A 186 -20.68 0.67 8.57
N ARG A 187 -20.53 -0.54 8.03
CA ARG A 187 -19.43 -1.45 8.37
C ARG A 187 -18.11 -1.03 7.77
N ILE A 188 -18.11 -0.19 6.70
CA ILE A 188 -16.88 0.40 6.19
C ILE A 188 -16.42 1.46 7.21
N LEU A 189 -15.36 1.15 7.93
CA LEU A 189 -14.82 2.01 8.98
C LEU A 189 -13.88 3.08 8.42
N ALA A 190 -13.04 2.71 7.46
CA ALA A 190 -12.08 3.57 6.80
C ALA A 190 -11.65 2.97 5.45
N LEU A 191 -10.96 3.78 4.65
CA LEU A 191 -10.22 3.36 3.48
C LEU A 191 -8.71 3.43 3.79
N ALA A 192 -7.90 2.62 3.11
CA ALA A 192 -6.45 2.66 3.24
C ALA A 192 -5.79 2.63 1.85
N ALA A 193 -4.82 3.52 1.60
CA ALA A 193 -4.20 3.66 0.28
C ALA A 193 -2.72 4.06 0.34
N GLY A 194 -1.97 3.75 -0.72
CA GLY A 194 -0.61 4.20 -1.00
C GLY A 194 -0.55 5.37 -1.98
N HIS A 195 0.29 5.25 -3.02
CA HIS A 195 0.40 6.09 -4.20
C HIS A 195 0.91 7.52 -3.97
N THR A 196 0.35 8.23 -3.01
CA THR A 196 0.70 9.65 -2.77
C THR A 196 2.04 9.84 -2.08
N HIS A 197 2.61 8.76 -1.53
CA HIS A 197 3.79 8.76 -0.66
C HIS A 197 3.62 9.55 0.64
N LEU A 198 2.40 10.01 0.93
CA LEU A 198 2.07 10.73 2.15
C LEU A 198 1.61 9.76 3.24
N SER A 199 1.77 10.16 4.49
CA SER A 199 1.23 9.42 5.65
C SER A 199 -0.08 10.01 6.18
N SER A 200 -0.59 11.06 5.57
CA SER A 200 -1.73 11.85 6.01
C SER A 200 -3.03 11.05 6.13
N VAL A 201 -3.95 11.57 6.93
CA VAL A 201 -5.34 11.12 6.97
C VAL A 201 -6.19 12.11 6.16
N LEU A 202 -6.80 11.65 5.09
CA LEU A 202 -7.52 12.49 4.14
C LEU A 202 -9.03 12.19 4.17
N PRO A 203 -9.90 13.17 3.86
CA PRO A 203 -11.32 12.89 3.64
C PRO A 203 -11.53 11.94 2.45
N ALA A 204 -12.46 11.00 2.56
CA ALA A 204 -12.87 10.12 1.46
C ALA A 204 -14.02 10.80 0.67
N GLY A 205 -13.65 11.76 -0.18
CA GLY A 205 -14.61 12.55 -0.94
C GLY A 205 -15.61 13.28 -0.04
N ASP A 206 -16.90 13.23 -0.42
CA ASP A 206 -18.02 13.83 0.34
C ASP A 206 -18.66 12.84 1.34
N THR A 207 -17.91 11.84 1.80
CA THR A 207 -18.39 10.88 2.80
C THR A 207 -17.95 11.27 4.21
N ASP A 208 -18.45 10.56 5.22
CA ASP A 208 -17.99 10.68 6.61
C ASP A 208 -16.74 9.83 6.91
N LYS A 209 -16.19 9.17 5.90
CA LYS A 209 -15.03 8.27 6.02
C LYS A 209 -13.72 9.00 5.72
N VAL A 210 -12.63 8.35 6.07
CA VAL A 210 -11.28 8.83 5.79
C VAL A 210 -10.49 7.83 4.95
N ILE A 211 -9.47 8.33 4.27
CA ILE A 211 -8.43 7.54 3.62
C ILE A 211 -7.18 7.63 4.50
N LEU A 212 -6.76 6.50 5.02
CA LEU A 212 -5.52 6.33 5.76
C LEU A 212 -4.39 6.12 4.76
N GLN A 213 -3.60 7.15 4.50
CA GLN A 213 -2.45 7.05 3.58
C GLN A 213 -1.33 6.26 4.25
N THR A 214 -0.80 5.26 3.54
CA THR A 214 0.21 4.33 4.08
C THR A 214 1.63 4.86 3.96
N GLY A 215 1.82 6.06 3.42
CA GLY A 215 3.13 6.67 3.21
C GLY A 215 3.89 5.99 2.09
N ASN A 216 5.19 5.80 2.30
CA ASN A 216 6.04 5.05 1.37
C ASN A 216 7.14 4.31 2.14
N PHE A 217 7.72 3.28 1.51
CA PHE A 217 8.93 2.63 2.05
C PHE A 217 10.18 2.86 1.20
N SER A 218 10.13 3.74 0.23
CA SER A 218 11.20 3.91 -0.75
C SER A 218 12.21 5.01 -0.40
N TYR A 219 11.78 6.12 0.22
CA TYR A 219 12.68 7.23 0.53
C TYR A 219 12.20 8.07 1.72
N SER A 220 13.05 8.99 2.19
CA SER A 220 12.70 10.04 3.15
C SER A 220 13.21 11.39 2.67
N GLY A 221 12.43 12.43 2.95
CA GLY A 221 12.91 13.80 2.77
C GLY A 221 12.77 14.36 1.38
N MET A 222 11.69 14.06 0.70
CA MET A 222 11.35 14.73 -0.56
C MET A 222 11.02 16.22 -0.34
N LYS A 223 10.02 16.72 -1.03
CA LYS A 223 9.67 18.13 -1.11
C LYS A 223 9.23 18.72 0.24
N ASP A 224 8.53 17.93 1.04
CA ASP A 224 8.19 18.20 2.44
C ASP A 224 8.63 17.01 3.31
N PRO A 225 9.67 17.16 4.14
CA PRO A 225 10.14 16.09 5.00
C PRO A 225 9.08 15.51 5.93
N LYS A 226 8.09 16.32 6.35
CA LYS A 226 7.00 15.84 7.20
C LYS A 226 6.14 14.77 6.54
N ASP A 227 5.91 14.94 5.22
CA ASP A 227 4.94 14.13 4.49
C ASP A 227 5.59 12.96 3.73
N SER A 228 6.91 12.97 3.63
CA SER A 228 7.67 12.02 2.79
C SER A 228 8.64 11.17 3.59
N TYR A 229 8.33 10.85 4.83
CA TYR A 229 9.15 9.93 5.60
C TYR A 229 8.87 8.48 5.20
N ARG A 230 9.95 7.72 5.10
CA ARG A 230 9.89 6.26 4.96
C ARG A 230 9.32 5.65 6.24
N GLY A 231 8.39 4.71 6.08
CA GLY A 231 7.79 4.04 7.23
C GLY A 231 6.61 3.16 6.86
N TRP A 232 5.75 2.93 7.82
CA TRP A 232 4.54 2.12 7.65
C TRP A 232 3.43 2.65 8.54
N ARG A 233 2.19 2.25 8.25
CA ARG A 233 1.03 2.57 9.06
C ARG A 233 0.64 1.37 9.92
N GLU A 234 0.42 1.61 11.20
CA GLU A 234 -0.18 0.68 12.14
C GLU A 234 -1.70 0.88 12.19
N LEU A 235 -2.43 -0.21 12.29
CA LEU A 235 -3.88 -0.22 12.42
C LEU A 235 -4.29 -1.21 13.52
N TRP A 236 -5.06 -0.71 14.48
CA TRP A 236 -5.49 -1.45 15.67
C TRP A 236 -7.00 -1.42 15.83
N TRP A 237 -7.57 -2.59 16.09
CA TRP A 237 -9.00 -2.76 16.36
C TRP A 237 -9.21 -3.51 17.68
N ASP A 238 -10.03 -2.97 18.59
CA ASP A 238 -10.33 -3.58 19.90
C ASP A 238 -11.75 -4.14 20.02
N GLY A 239 -12.48 -4.22 18.91
CA GLY A 239 -13.89 -4.64 18.85
C GLY A 239 -14.87 -3.45 18.84
N ASN A 240 -14.43 -2.25 19.19
CA ASN A 240 -15.26 -1.05 19.23
C ASN A 240 -14.54 0.20 18.71
N LYS A 241 -13.23 0.22 18.79
CA LYS A 241 -12.43 1.36 18.36
C LYS A 241 -11.35 0.96 17.38
N LEU A 242 -11.30 1.67 16.25
CA LEU A 242 -10.23 1.61 15.27
C LEU A 242 -9.27 2.77 15.52
N THR A 243 -8.00 2.45 15.72
CA THR A 243 -6.93 3.46 15.83
C THR A 243 -5.86 3.22 14.78
N SER A 244 -5.27 4.28 14.30
CA SER A 244 -4.19 4.21 13.30
C SER A 244 -3.19 5.34 13.52
N TRP A 245 -1.93 5.04 13.24
CA TRP A 245 -0.84 6.03 13.19
C TRP A 245 0.24 5.56 12.22
N TYR A 246 1.04 6.51 11.77
CA TYR A 246 2.19 6.23 10.90
C TYR A 246 3.45 6.15 11.74
N VAL A 247 4.26 5.12 11.54
CA VAL A 247 5.54 4.91 12.21
C VAL A 247 6.66 5.34 11.27
N VAL A 248 7.46 6.28 11.72
CA VAL A 248 8.68 6.72 11.05
C VAL A 248 9.87 6.12 11.80
N PRO A 249 10.59 5.14 11.23
CA PRO A 249 11.74 4.55 11.88
C PRO A 249 12.96 5.49 11.82
N ALA A 250 13.84 5.38 12.81
CA ALA A 250 15.11 6.08 12.78
C ALA A 250 15.95 5.73 11.54
N GLY A 251 16.65 6.71 11.00
CA GLY A 251 17.55 6.50 9.86
C GLY A 251 18.04 7.76 9.18
N GLU A 252 18.68 7.57 8.05
CA GLU A 252 19.15 8.65 7.20
C GLU A 252 18.10 8.99 6.14
N GLY A 253 17.92 10.28 5.91
CA GLY A 253 17.12 10.85 4.82
C GLY A 253 17.97 11.84 4.01
N SER A 254 17.46 12.24 2.86
CA SER A 254 18.08 13.28 2.04
C SER A 254 17.02 14.14 1.37
N HIS A 255 17.29 15.43 1.23
CA HIS A 255 16.43 16.40 0.54
C HIS A 255 17.29 17.41 -0.20
N ASN A 256 17.05 17.61 -1.49
CA ASN A 256 17.81 18.53 -2.35
C ASN A 256 19.34 18.36 -2.26
N GLY A 257 19.83 17.12 -2.09
CA GLY A 257 21.25 16.83 -1.96
C GLY A 257 21.84 17.04 -0.56
N GLU A 258 21.04 17.47 0.41
CA GLU A 258 21.42 17.55 1.82
C GLU A 258 20.95 16.33 2.56
N SER A 259 21.86 15.66 3.29
CA SER A 259 21.52 14.52 4.16
C SER A 259 21.08 15.03 5.52
N PHE A 260 20.14 14.29 6.13
CA PHE A 260 19.65 14.55 7.49
C PHE A 260 19.38 13.25 8.23
N THR A 261 19.38 13.29 9.53
CA THR A 261 19.02 12.15 10.38
C THR A 261 17.54 12.25 10.76
N VAL A 262 16.84 11.14 10.59
CA VAL A 262 15.44 10.96 11.01
C VAL A 262 15.46 10.28 12.38
N GLU A 263 14.86 10.91 13.38
CA GLU A 263 14.58 10.30 14.68
C GLU A 263 13.31 9.45 14.59
N GLU A 264 13.27 8.33 15.30
CA GLU A 264 12.07 7.51 15.39
C GLU A 264 10.92 8.30 16.03
N HIS A 265 9.77 8.32 15.35
CA HIS A 265 8.55 8.95 15.87
C HIS A 265 7.30 8.37 15.22
N THR A 266 6.16 8.74 15.77
CA THR A 266 4.86 8.47 15.17
C THR A 266 4.18 9.76 14.75
N GLN A 267 3.37 9.71 13.69
CA GLN A 267 2.61 10.87 13.19
C GLN A 267 1.26 10.44 12.62
N ASP A 268 0.44 11.40 12.27
CA ASP A 268 -0.86 11.20 11.62
C ASP A 268 -1.76 10.20 12.37
N PHE A 269 -1.85 10.40 13.69
CA PHE A 269 -2.75 9.63 14.53
C PHE A 269 -4.22 9.90 14.18
N TRP A 270 -4.99 8.85 14.13
CA TRP A 270 -6.43 8.90 13.90
C TRP A 270 -7.14 7.80 14.68
N GLU A 271 -8.39 8.09 15.13
CA GLU A 271 -9.24 7.10 15.77
C GLU A 271 -10.71 7.24 15.38
N LEU A 272 -11.41 6.13 15.37
CA LEU A 272 -12.86 6.03 15.22
C LEU A 272 -13.41 5.13 16.33
N VAL A 273 -14.36 5.66 17.09
CA VAL A 273 -15.12 4.88 18.08
C VAL A 273 -16.46 4.51 17.44
N CYS A 274 -16.73 3.23 17.29
CA CYS A 274 -18.01 2.72 16.81
C CYS A 274 -19.04 2.78 17.95
N GLN A 275 -20.24 3.26 17.62
CA GLN A 275 -21.34 3.41 18.57
C GLN A 275 -22.25 2.18 18.56
#